data_94fd96421fa9f1b79e4daf364184aef5
#
_entry.id   94fd96421fa9f1b79e4daf364184aef5
#
_cell.length_a   1.000
_cell.length_b   1.000
_cell.length_c   1.000
_cell.angle_alpha   90.00
_cell.angle_beta   90.00
_cell.angle_gamma   90.00
#
_symmetry.space_group_name_H-M   'P 1'
#
loop_
_entity.id
_entity.type
_entity.pdbx_description
1 polymer ?
#
loop_
_entity_poly.entity_id
_entity_poly.type
_entity_poly.pdbx_seq_one_letter_code
_entity_poly.pdbx_strand_id
1 'polypeptide(L)'
;MKVNIKALHPTQLYLSEKKLAGIQTLYQSVELNNVDPISILAFGNCLLITDGHHRAYQALLAGRNMISAEWDRDGGDELYYLYAQACEERKIYSVLDLKDSILAQDEYEAKWYNWCDGFNQAATLLLKRKADETGPTNR
;
A
#
# COMPACT_ATOMS: atom_id res chain seq x y z
N MET A 1 8.20 -14.36 5.53
CA MET A 1 8.42 -14.90 4.17
C MET A 1 9.07 -13.85 3.28
N LYS A 2 9.62 -14.27 2.18
CA LYS A 2 10.21 -13.33 1.20
C LYS A 2 9.30 -13.27 -0.02
N VAL A 3 9.05 -12.06 -0.52
CA VAL A 3 8.24 -11.85 -1.71
C VAL A 3 8.99 -10.97 -2.71
N ASN A 4 8.70 -11.16 -4.00
CA ASN A 4 9.26 -10.32 -5.05
C ASN A 4 8.55 -8.96 -5.03
N ILE A 5 9.34 -7.88 -4.91
CA ILE A 5 8.79 -6.53 -4.81
C ILE A 5 7.95 -6.19 -6.04
N LYS A 6 8.37 -6.65 -7.22
CA LYS A 6 7.65 -6.36 -8.48
C LYS A 6 6.30 -7.06 -8.58
N ALA A 7 6.06 -8.08 -7.76
CA ALA A 7 4.78 -8.78 -7.73
C ALA A 7 3.75 -8.07 -6.83
N LEU A 8 4.16 -7.04 -6.11
CA LEU A 8 3.32 -6.35 -5.14
C LEU A 8 2.58 -5.18 -5.79
N HIS A 9 1.30 -5.08 -5.52
CA HIS A 9 0.46 -3.99 -6.00
C HIS A 9 0.28 -2.95 -4.91
N PRO A 10 0.52 -1.67 -5.19
CA PRO A 10 0.32 -0.61 -4.20
C PRO A 10 -1.15 -0.39 -3.86
N THR A 11 -1.37 0.12 -2.67
CA THR A 11 -2.67 0.60 -2.20
C THR A 11 -2.56 2.05 -1.71
N GLN A 12 -1.52 2.76 -2.11
CA GLN A 12 -1.20 4.12 -1.70
C GLN A 12 -0.81 4.93 -2.92
N LEU A 13 -1.32 6.16 -3.03
CA LEU A 13 -1.12 6.99 -4.22
C LEU A 13 0.16 7.82 -4.17
N TYR A 14 0.66 8.12 -2.99
CA TYR A 14 1.79 9.02 -2.79
C TYR A 14 2.81 8.43 -1.83
N LEU A 15 4.06 8.88 -1.94
CA LEU A 15 5.12 8.59 -0.98
C LEU A 15 5.62 9.90 -0.39
N SER A 16 6.14 9.83 0.83
CA SER A 16 6.74 10.97 1.52
C SER A 16 8.25 10.94 1.33
N GLU A 17 8.80 12.03 0.82
CA GLU A 17 10.24 12.22 0.69
C GLU A 17 10.95 12.07 2.03
N LYS A 18 10.38 12.64 3.10
CA LYS A 18 10.94 12.55 4.46
C LYS A 18 10.96 11.10 4.97
N LYS A 19 9.87 10.36 4.77
CA LYS A 19 9.81 8.95 5.18
C LYS A 19 10.80 8.09 4.41
N LEU A 20 10.96 8.35 3.12
CA LEU A 20 11.94 7.63 2.31
C LEU A 20 13.36 7.89 2.79
N ALA A 21 13.70 9.15 3.10
CA ALA A 21 15.02 9.49 3.62
C ALA A 21 15.31 8.80 4.96
N GLY A 22 14.31 8.72 5.84
CA GLY A 22 14.43 8.02 7.11
C GLY A 22 14.71 6.54 6.93
N ILE A 23 14.04 5.89 5.99
CA ILE A 23 14.24 4.47 5.69
C ILE A 23 15.61 4.24 5.05
N GLN A 24 16.04 5.13 4.17
CA GLN A 24 17.36 5.05 3.56
C GLN A 24 18.46 5.07 4.65
N THR A 25 18.33 5.96 5.62
CA THR A 25 19.25 6.04 6.75
C THR A 25 19.24 4.75 7.56
N LEU A 26 18.05 4.19 7.81
CA LEU A 26 17.91 2.93 8.53
C LEU A 26 18.61 1.78 7.77
N TYR A 27 18.47 1.71 6.45
CA TYR A 27 19.08 0.66 5.63
C TYR A 27 20.60 0.77 5.58
N GLN A 28 21.14 1.95 5.84
CA GLN A 28 22.60 2.13 5.93
C GLN A 28 23.16 1.69 7.27
N SER A 29 22.35 1.70 8.33
CA SER A 29 22.81 1.46 9.71
C SER A 29 22.52 0.04 10.22
N VAL A 30 21.62 -0.71 9.59
CA VAL A 30 21.25 -2.06 10.00
C VAL A 30 21.26 -3.00 8.80
N GLU A 31 21.47 -4.28 9.06
CA GLU A 31 21.35 -5.29 8.04
C GLU A 31 19.89 -5.36 7.57
N LEU A 32 19.68 -5.49 6.27
CA LEU A 32 18.34 -5.50 5.70
C LEU A 32 17.47 -6.65 6.19
N ASN A 33 18.10 -7.73 6.69
CA ASN A 33 17.37 -8.85 7.28
C ASN A 33 16.74 -8.50 8.63
N ASN A 34 17.17 -7.40 9.25
CA ASN A 34 16.68 -6.95 10.55
C ASN A 34 15.65 -5.82 10.43
N VAL A 35 15.23 -5.50 9.20
CA VAL A 35 14.16 -4.53 8.99
C VAL A 35 12.81 -5.23 9.13
N ASP A 36 11.86 -4.58 9.79
CA ASP A 36 10.53 -5.11 9.98
C ASP A 36 9.90 -5.53 8.65
N PRO A 37 9.19 -6.67 8.60
CA PRO A 37 8.51 -7.09 7.39
C PRO A 37 7.40 -6.12 7.01
N ILE A 38 7.14 -5.99 5.72
CA ILE A 38 5.97 -5.27 5.23
C ILE A 38 4.73 -6.16 5.43
N SER A 39 3.55 -5.54 5.45
CA SER A 39 2.29 -6.26 5.55
C SER A 39 1.65 -6.36 4.17
N ILE A 40 1.19 -7.55 3.83
CA ILE A 40 0.55 -7.82 2.53
C ILE A 40 -0.73 -8.62 2.73
N LEU A 41 -1.61 -8.56 1.73
CA LEU A 41 -2.77 -9.44 1.69
C LEU A 41 -3.01 -9.91 0.26
N ALA A 42 -3.67 -11.06 0.14
CA ALA A 42 -4.09 -11.60 -1.14
C ALA A 42 -5.56 -11.26 -1.37
N PHE A 43 -5.87 -10.67 -2.52
CA PHE A 43 -7.24 -10.42 -2.94
C PHE A 43 -7.37 -10.74 -4.42
N GLY A 44 -8.22 -11.72 -4.74
CA GLY A 44 -8.27 -12.26 -6.09
C GLY A 44 -6.90 -12.83 -6.47
N ASN A 45 -6.37 -12.38 -7.59
CA ASN A 45 -5.04 -12.80 -8.09
C ASN A 45 -3.95 -11.78 -7.74
N CYS A 46 -4.21 -10.84 -6.85
CA CYS A 46 -3.28 -9.76 -6.53
C CYS A 46 -2.71 -9.92 -5.13
N LEU A 47 -1.43 -9.57 -4.99
CA LEU A 47 -0.79 -9.38 -3.69
C LEU A 47 -0.73 -7.88 -3.44
N LEU A 48 -1.47 -7.41 -2.44
CA LEU A 48 -1.57 -6.00 -2.11
C LEU A 48 -0.66 -5.65 -0.94
N ILE A 49 0.02 -4.50 -1.02
CA ILE A 49 0.74 -3.98 0.13
C ILE A 49 -0.26 -3.22 0.99
N THR A 50 -0.37 -3.57 2.26
CA THR A 50 -1.22 -2.84 3.21
C THR A 50 -0.40 -1.91 4.11
N ASP A 51 0.84 -2.26 4.39
CA ASP A 51 1.77 -1.40 5.14
C ASP A 51 3.19 -1.66 4.68
N GLY A 52 3.94 -0.60 4.45
CA GLY A 52 5.35 -0.69 4.08
C GLY A 52 5.68 -0.26 2.66
N HIS A 53 4.85 0.58 2.04
CA HIS A 53 5.13 1.10 0.69
C HIS A 53 6.48 1.79 0.60
N HIS A 54 6.82 2.63 1.59
CA HIS A 54 8.10 3.34 1.62
C HIS A 54 9.27 2.37 1.73
N ARG A 55 9.14 1.33 2.56
CA ARG A 55 10.18 0.31 2.71
C ARG A 55 10.37 -0.49 1.42
N ALA A 56 9.28 -0.88 0.77
CA ALA A 56 9.34 -1.61 -0.49
C ALA A 56 9.99 -0.77 -1.60
N TYR A 57 9.59 0.51 -1.70
CA TYR A 57 10.17 1.42 -2.68
C TYR A 57 11.68 1.60 -2.46
N GLN A 58 12.08 1.84 -1.23
CA GLN A 58 13.49 2.07 -0.91
C GLN A 58 14.34 0.80 -1.13
N ALA A 59 13.79 -0.37 -0.81
CA ALA A 59 14.46 -1.63 -1.08
C ALA A 59 14.69 -1.82 -2.58
N LEU A 60 13.71 -1.48 -3.40
CA LEU A 60 13.82 -1.56 -4.85
C LEU A 60 14.91 -0.61 -5.38
N LEU A 61 14.97 0.63 -4.87
CA LEU A 61 16.02 1.58 -5.24
C LEU A 61 17.41 1.11 -4.83
N ALA A 62 17.51 0.33 -3.76
CA ALA A 62 18.77 -0.25 -3.30
C ALA A 62 19.19 -1.48 -4.12
N GLY A 63 18.45 -1.79 -5.19
CA GLY A 63 18.77 -2.92 -6.07
C GLY A 63 18.25 -4.25 -5.59
N ARG A 64 17.34 -4.26 -4.63
CA ARG A 64 16.78 -5.51 -4.12
C ARG A 64 15.57 -5.94 -4.94
N ASN A 65 15.45 -7.26 -5.13
CA ASN A 65 14.28 -7.84 -5.78
C ASN A 65 13.28 -8.40 -4.78
N MET A 66 13.73 -8.80 -3.60
CA MET A 66 12.93 -9.48 -2.60
C MET A 66 12.87 -8.67 -1.32
N ILE A 67 11.76 -8.79 -0.61
CA ILE A 67 11.56 -8.12 0.69
C ILE A 67 10.84 -9.07 1.65
N SER A 68 11.14 -8.96 2.94
CA SER A 68 10.42 -9.70 3.97
C SER A 68 9.00 -9.19 4.10
N ALA A 69 8.05 -10.10 4.18
CA ALA A 69 6.63 -9.77 4.29
C ALA A 69 5.92 -10.71 5.25
N GLU A 70 4.83 -10.24 5.81
CA GLU A 70 3.91 -11.03 6.62
C GLU A 70 2.49 -10.75 6.18
N TRP A 71 1.59 -11.66 6.47
CA TRP A 71 0.18 -11.46 6.12
C TRP A 71 -0.45 -10.45 7.06
N ASP A 72 -1.18 -9.49 6.47
CA ASP A 72 -2.03 -8.59 7.23
C ASP A 72 -3.26 -9.37 7.69
N ARG A 73 -3.53 -9.36 8.98
CA ARG A 73 -4.64 -10.09 9.59
C ARG A 73 -5.69 -9.18 10.22
N ASP A 74 -5.58 -7.88 9.97
CA ASP A 74 -6.46 -6.88 10.59
C ASP A 74 -7.79 -6.70 9.87
N GLY A 75 -7.98 -7.37 8.72
CA GLY A 75 -9.19 -7.23 7.93
C GLY A 75 -9.14 -6.05 6.98
N GLY A 76 -10.28 -5.69 6.41
CA GLY A 76 -10.36 -4.57 5.48
C GLY A 76 -9.92 -4.91 4.05
N ASP A 77 -9.93 -6.18 3.68
CA ASP A 77 -9.45 -6.66 2.38
C ASP A 77 -10.15 -5.95 1.22
N GLU A 78 -11.46 -5.79 1.29
CA GLU A 78 -12.23 -5.13 0.22
C GLU A 78 -11.87 -3.66 0.10
N LEU A 79 -11.62 -2.97 1.22
CA LEU A 79 -11.21 -1.58 1.22
C LEU A 79 -9.84 -1.42 0.56
N TYR A 80 -8.88 -2.28 0.91
CA TYR A 80 -7.56 -2.26 0.27
C TYR A 80 -7.66 -2.55 -1.22
N TYR A 81 -8.53 -3.44 -1.63
CA TYR A 81 -8.75 -3.70 -3.04
C TYR A 81 -9.27 -2.44 -3.77
N LEU A 82 -10.17 -1.68 -3.15
CA LEU A 82 -10.64 -0.42 -3.72
C LEU A 82 -9.51 0.62 -3.82
N TYR A 83 -8.61 0.67 -2.84
CA TYR A 83 -7.40 1.49 -2.94
C TYR A 83 -6.52 1.06 -4.12
N ALA A 84 -6.35 -0.25 -4.29
CA ALA A 84 -5.57 -0.78 -5.41
C ALA A 84 -6.18 -0.37 -6.75
N GLN A 85 -7.51 -0.41 -6.87
CA GLN A 85 -8.20 0.05 -8.07
C GLN A 85 -7.99 1.54 -8.32
N ALA A 86 -7.99 2.36 -7.26
CA ALA A 86 -7.71 3.79 -7.39
C ALA A 86 -6.27 4.02 -7.87
N CYS A 87 -5.32 3.20 -7.45
CA CYS A 87 -3.96 3.24 -7.97
C CYS A 87 -3.94 2.93 -9.46
N GLU A 88 -4.66 1.89 -9.90
CA GLU A 88 -4.72 1.51 -11.31
C GLU A 88 -5.30 2.62 -12.19
N GLU A 89 -6.29 3.36 -11.70
CA GLU A 89 -6.85 4.49 -12.41
C GLU A 89 -5.80 5.57 -12.69
N ARG A 90 -4.75 5.62 -11.89
CA ARG A 90 -3.62 6.53 -12.06
C ARG A 90 -2.40 5.87 -12.66
N LYS A 91 -2.56 4.66 -13.20
CA LYS A 91 -1.48 3.86 -13.81
C LYS A 91 -0.37 3.50 -12.81
N ILE A 92 -0.74 3.33 -11.57
CA ILE A 92 0.16 2.84 -10.50
C ILE A 92 -0.14 1.36 -10.31
N TYR A 93 0.68 0.51 -10.92
CA TYR A 93 0.52 -0.95 -10.90
C TYR A 93 1.58 -1.64 -10.06
N SER A 94 2.70 -0.99 -9.83
CA SER A 94 3.82 -1.53 -9.06
C SER A 94 4.42 -0.43 -8.18
N VAL A 95 5.24 -0.85 -7.24
CA VAL A 95 5.90 0.09 -6.31
C VAL A 95 6.73 1.12 -7.05
N LEU A 96 7.40 0.72 -8.15
CA LEU A 96 8.22 1.64 -8.93
C LEU A 96 7.40 2.78 -9.56
N ASP A 97 6.14 2.52 -9.86
CA ASP A 97 5.26 3.56 -10.45
C ASP A 97 5.01 4.73 -9.50
N LEU A 98 5.32 4.57 -8.21
CA LEU A 98 5.21 5.65 -7.23
C LEU A 98 6.33 6.68 -7.34
N LYS A 99 7.32 6.47 -8.18
CA LYS A 99 8.45 7.38 -8.38
C LYS A 99 8.04 8.81 -8.74
N ASP A 100 6.94 8.96 -9.43
CA ASP A 100 6.43 10.27 -9.87
C ASP A 100 5.44 10.88 -8.88
N SER A 101 5.22 10.22 -7.74
CA SER A 101 4.24 10.62 -6.72
C SER A 101 4.90 10.85 -5.36
N ILE A 102 6.18 11.20 -5.36
CA ILE A 102 6.94 11.48 -4.14
C ILE A 102 6.77 12.96 -3.79
N LEU A 103 6.25 13.23 -2.59
CA LEU A 103 5.93 14.58 -2.14
C LEU A 103 6.72 14.94 -0.89
N ALA A 104 6.93 16.25 -0.69
CA ALA A 104 7.39 16.77 0.59
C ALA A 104 6.39 16.37 1.69
N GLN A 105 6.86 16.25 2.93
CA GLN A 105 6.03 15.71 4.02
C GLN A 105 4.73 16.47 4.22
N ASP A 106 4.75 17.80 4.17
CA ASP A 106 3.56 18.62 4.33
C ASP A 106 2.54 18.42 3.20
N GLU A 107 3.01 18.33 1.95
CA GLU A 107 2.16 18.01 0.81
C GLU A 107 1.61 16.59 0.88
N TYR A 108 2.45 15.65 1.31
CA TYR A 108 2.05 14.25 1.48
C TYR A 108 0.91 14.16 2.50
N GLU A 109 1.05 14.81 3.65
CA GLU A 109 0.00 14.82 4.68
C GLU A 109 -1.28 15.45 4.15
N ALA A 110 -1.17 16.60 3.47
CA ALA A 110 -2.34 17.29 2.96
C ALA A 110 -3.05 16.49 1.87
N LYS A 111 -2.30 16.00 0.87
CA LYS A 111 -2.92 15.31 -0.27
C LYS A 111 -3.35 13.90 0.05
N TRP A 112 -2.48 13.12 0.70
CA TRP A 112 -2.78 11.71 0.94
C TRP A 112 -3.83 11.53 2.01
N TYR A 113 -3.71 12.21 3.15
CA TYR A 113 -4.68 12.05 4.24
C TYR A 113 -6.04 12.62 3.87
N ASN A 114 -6.09 13.76 3.20
CA ASN A 114 -7.36 14.31 2.73
C ASN A 114 -8.03 13.42 1.69
N TRP A 115 -7.24 12.87 0.78
CA TRP A 115 -7.77 11.93 -0.20
C TRP A 115 -8.31 10.67 0.49
N CYS A 116 -7.57 10.13 1.46
CA CYS A 116 -8.00 8.97 2.23
C CYS A 116 -9.31 9.22 2.96
N ASP A 117 -9.45 10.38 3.60
CA ASP A 117 -10.67 10.71 4.33
C ASP A 117 -11.89 10.69 3.42
N GLY A 118 -11.81 11.36 2.27
CA GLY A 118 -12.91 11.38 1.31
C GLY A 118 -13.18 10.03 0.68
N PHE A 119 -12.12 9.34 0.28
CA PHE A 119 -12.25 8.03 -0.34
C PHE A 119 -12.79 6.98 0.63
N ASN A 120 -12.32 6.98 1.88
CA ASN A 120 -12.77 6.04 2.90
C ASN A 120 -14.27 6.20 3.15
N GLN A 121 -14.75 7.44 3.21
CA GLN A 121 -16.18 7.68 3.40
C GLN A 121 -16.99 7.11 2.26
N ALA A 122 -16.61 7.40 1.01
CA ALA A 122 -17.30 6.88 -0.16
C ALA A 122 -17.21 5.35 -0.25
N ALA A 123 -16.03 4.79 -0.02
CA ALA A 123 -15.81 3.35 -0.09
C ALA A 123 -16.63 2.62 0.98
N THR A 124 -16.67 3.16 2.19
CA THR A 124 -17.45 2.57 3.28
C THR A 124 -18.93 2.52 2.93
N LEU A 125 -19.45 3.60 2.36
CA LEU A 125 -20.85 3.65 1.93
C LEU A 125 -21.13 2.64 0.80
N LEU A 126 -20.22 2.53 -0.16
CA LEU A 126 -20.36 1.58 -1.26
C LEU A 126 -20.36 0.12 -0.77
N LEU A 127 -19.44 -0.20 0.12
CA LEU A 127 -19.34 -1.55 0.67
C LEU A 127 -20.53 -1.89 1.53
N LYS A 128 -21.04 -0.93 2.30
CA LYS A 128 -22.25 -1.12 3.10
C LYS A 128 -23.45 -1.36 2.21
N ARG A 129 -23.61 -0.60 1.14
CA ARG A 129 -24.69 -0.79 0.19
C ARG A 129 -24.64 -2.17 -0.45
N LYS A 130 -23.45 -2.62 -0.86
CA LYS A 130 -23.26 -3.96 -1.41
C LYS A 130 -23.67 -5.04 -0.42
N ALA A 131 -23.28 -4.90 0.84
CA ALA A 131 -23.63 -5.85 1.90
C ALA A 131 -25.15 -5.89 2.10
N ASP A 132 -25.82 -4.74 2.09
CA ASP A 132 -27.27 -4.64 2.20
C ASP A 132 -27.99 -5.31 1.02
N GLU A 133 -27.45 -5.17 -0.19
CA GLU A 133 -28.02 -5.77 -1.41
C GLU A 133 -27.80 -7.27 -1.49
N THR A 134 -26.68 -7.77 -0.97
CA THR A 134 -26.30 -9.18 -1.05
C THR A 134 -26.38 -9.90 0.28
N GLY A 135 -26.84 -9.21 1.33
CA GLY A 135 -26.91 -9.75 2.67
C GLY A 135 -27.88 -10.90 2.80
N PRO A 136 -28.04 -11.46 4.03
CA PRO A 136 -28.84 -12.66 4.30
C PRO A 136 -30.32 -12.35 4.11
N THR A 137 -30.64 -12.11 2.92
CA THR A 137 -32.02 -11.91 2.61
C THR A 137 -32.75 -13.21 2.61
N ASN A 138 -32.24 -13.66 2.77
CA ASN A 138 -32.74 -14.53 2.70
C ASN A 138 -33.34 -15.03 2.44
N ARG A 139 -33.02 -14.87 2.41
CA ARG A 139 -33.85 -15.13 2.03
C ARG A 139 -34.11 -16.32 1.83
#